data_b052cdf5edc0df8c0ccd6bdd3578f0c3
#
_entry.id   b052cdf5edc0df8c0ccd6bdd3578f0c3
#
_cell.length_a   1.000
_cell.length_b   1.000
_cell.length_c   1.000
_cell.angle_alpha   90.00
_cell.angle_beta   90.00
_cell.angle_gamma   90.00
#
_symmetry.space_group_name_H-M   'P 1'
#
loop_
_entity.id
_entity.type
_entity.pdbx_description
1 polymer ?
#
loop_
_entity_poly.entity_id
_entity_poly.type
_entity_poly.pdbx_seq_one_letter_code
_entity_poly.pdbx_strand_id
1 'polypeptide(L)'
;MKFGFDIDDTLINLRQHAFNLYNKKLKKNIPLASFHALKTVEIHEPFGMNAIEGKKLWDSLREEIYFTDCSPFPGAVEALNELVHNGHQVYYITARNKQFATKTKEWMKEIGFPVVDHHFYCGMEDHEKITIIQNLKLDYYFDDKPSVLETLIDHSTQLYVKDHLYNEHLEWNRIKDWKELKQLY
;
A
#
# COMPACT_ATOMS: atom_id res chain seq x y z
N MET A 1 -18.53 11.22 -2.23
CA MET A 1 -17.93 10.42 -1.13
C MET A 1 -16.42 10.64 -1.09
N LYS A 2 -15.78 10.32 0.05
CA LYS A 2 -14.35 10.46 0.30
C LYS A 2 -13.73 9.08 0.49
N PHE A 3 -12.81 8.71 -0.38
CA PHE A 3 -12.09 7.44 -0.36
C PHE A 3 -10.63 7.66 0.03
N GLY A 4 -10.16 6.98 1.06
CA GLY A 4 -8.77 7.01 1.48
C GLY A 4 -8.06 5.70 1.16
N PHE A 5 -6.79 5.78 0.75
CA PHE A 5 -5.99 4.63 0.37
C PHE A 5 -4.60 4.72 0.98
N ASP A 6 -4.13 3.62 1.55
CA ASP A 6 -2.69 3.41 1.67
C ASP A 6 -2.09 3.18 0.28
N ILE A 7 -0.77 3.26 0.16
CA ILE A 7 -0.07 3.14 -1.12
C ILE A 7 0.57 1.76 -1.26
N ASP A 8 1.49 1.42 -0.34
CA ASP A 8 2.35 0.25 -0.47
C ASP A 8 1.60 -1.04 -0.14
N ASP A 9 1.64 -2.01 -1.03
CA ASP A 9 0.88 -3.27 -0.97
C ASP A 9 -0.65 -3.11 -0.91
N THR A 10 -1.14 -1.88 -1.00
CA THR A 10 -2.55 -1.56 -1.21
C THR A 10 -2.81 -1.20 -2.67
N LEU A 11 -2.22 -0.14 -3.19
CA LEU A 11 -2.33 0.29 -4.59
C LEU A 11 -1.15 -0.18 -5.44
N ILE A 12 0.03 -0.29 -4.85
CA ILE A 12 1.30 -0.62 -5.49
C ILE A 12 1.77 -1.99 -4.99
N ASN A 13 2.19 -2.87 -5.91
CA ASN A 13 2.70 -4.21 -5.58
C ASN A 13 4.17 -4.14 -5.13
N LEU A 14 4.40 -3.44 -4.00
CA LEU A 14 5.73 -3.06 -3.55
C LEU A 14 6.55 -4.26 -3.07
N ARG A 15 5.96 -5.12 -2.23
CA ARG A 15 6.67 -6.27 -1.65
C ARG A 15 7.14 -7.26 -2.70
N GLN A 16 6.33 -7.54 -3.71
CA GLN A 16 6.74 -8.42 -4.81
C GLN A 16 7.87 -7.80 -5.64
N HIS A 17 7.81 -6.49 -5.90
CA HIS A 17 8.89 -5.78 -6.57
C HIS A 17 10.18 -5.85 -5.75
N ALA A 18 10.11 -5.57 -4.45
CA ALA A 18 11.27 -5.67 -3.54
C ALA A 18 11.84 -7.09 -3.48
N PHE A 19 10.99 -8.12 -3.47
CA PHE A 19 11.42 -9.52 -3.50
C PHE A 19 12.22 -9.85 -4.78
N ASN A 20 11.75 -9.37 -5.93
CA ASN A 20 12.47 -9.53 -7.20
C ASN A 20 13.80 -8.77 -7.19
N LEU A 21 13.82 -7.57 -6.61
CA LEU A 21 15.03 -6.77 -6.46
C LEU A 21 16.05 -7.46 -5.54
N TYR A 22 15.60 -8.08 -4.44
CA TYR A 22 16.45 -8.89 -3.55
C TYR A 22 17.09 -10.05 -4.31
N ASN A 23 16.30 -10.78 -5.10
CA ASN A 23 16.86 -11.86 -5.96
C ASN A 23 17.98 -11.34 -6.85
N LYS A 24 17.78 -10.21 -7.51
CA LYS A 24 18.76 -9.58 -8.39
C LYS A 24 20.02 -9.13 -7.63
N LYS A 25 19.85 -8.41 -6.53
CA LYS A 25 20.98 -7.83 -5.75
C LYS A 25 21.80 -8.91 -5.03
N LEU A 26 21.15 -9.94 -4.52
CA LEU A 26 21.81 -11.04 -3.81
C LEU A 26 22.29 -12.15 -4.76
N LYS A 27 22.04 -12.03 -6.06
CA LYS A 27 22.32 -13.06 -7.07
C LYS A 27 21.73 -14.42 -6.67
N LYS A 28 20.53 -14.41 -6.11
CA LYS A 28 19.74 -15.58 -5.75
C LYS A 28 18.63 -15.80 -6.78
N ASN A 29 18.06 -16.98 -6.77
CA ASN A 29 16.92 -17.33 -7.63
C ASN A 29 15.83 -18.01 -6.77
N ILE A 30 15.35 -17.29 -5.76
CA ILE A 30 14.25 -17.75 -4.90
C ILE A 30 12.95 -17.69 -5.70
N PRO A 31 12.20 -18.80 -5.81
CA PRO A 31 10.97 -18.83 -6.58
C PRO A 31 9.92 -17.86 -6.04
N LEU A 32 9.13 -17.24 -6.92
CA LEU A 32 8.03 -16.36 -6.53
C LEU A 32 6.97 -17.08 -5.68
N ALA A 33 6.85 -18.39 -5.81
CA ALA A 33 6.01 -19.21 -4.94
C ALA A 33 6.39 -19.05 -3.45
N SER A 34 7.68 -18.87 -3.13
CA SER A 34 8.14 -18.62 -1.75
C SER A 34 7.66 -17.25 -1.23
N PHE A 35 7.57 -16.25 -2.10
CA PHE A 35 6.98 -14.95 -1.76
C PHE A 35 5.48 -15.08 -1.49
N HIS A 36 4.76 -15.78 -2.37
CA HIS A 36 3.30 -15.96 -2.22
C HIS A 36 2.91 -16.82 -1.01
N ALA A 37 3.85 -17.59 -0.44
CA ALA A 37 3.63 -18.38 0.78
C ALA A 37 3.89 -17.59 2.08
N LEU A 38 4.37 -16.35 2.01
CA LEU A 38 4.68 -15.54 3.19
C LEU A 38 3.41 -15.13 3.94
N LYS A 39 3.38 -15.46 5.24
CA LYS A 39 2.34 -15.06 6.19
C LYS A 39 2.73 -13.84 7.03
N THR A 40 3.80 -13.16 6.64
CA THR A 40 4.33 -11.95 7.28
C THR A 40 4.46 -10.82 6.26
N VAL A 41 4.47 -9.59 6.74
CA VAL A 41 4.72 -8.41 5.89
C VAL A 41 6.16 -8.42 5.37
N GLU A 42 7.10 -8.88 6.18
CA GLU A 42 8.52 -8.96 5.87
C GLU A 42 8.78 -10.00 4.77
N ILE A 43 9.76 -9.70 3.91
CA ILE A 43 10.09 -10.52 2.75
C ILE A 43 11.48 -11.18 2.83
N HIS A 44 12.18 -11.03 3.94
CA HIS A 44 13.59 -11.42 4.07
C HIS A 44 13.82 -12.90 4.37
N GLU A 45 12.84 -13.59 5.00
CA GLU A 45 12.97 -14.99 5.44
C GLU A 45 13.37 -15.96 4.32
N PRO A 46 12.78 -15.94 3.11
CA PRO A 46 13.17 -16.85 2.03
C PRO A 46 14.63 -16.68 1.59
N PHE A 47 15.23 -15.52 1.89
CA PHE A 47 16.63 -15.23 1.58
C PHE A 47 17.59 -15.73 2.67
N GLY A 48 17.09 -16.31 3.77
CA GLY A 48 17.87 -16.79 4.91
C GLY A 48 18.39 -15.67 5.81
N MET A 49 17.75 -14.51 5.78
CA MET A 49 18.10 -13.36 6.61
C MET A 49 17.20 -13.27 7.85
N ASN A 50 17.78 -12.79 8.95
CA ASN A 50 17.01 -12.38 10.12
C ASN A 50 16.41 -10.97 9.94
N ALA A 51 15.56 -10.53 10.87
CA ALA A 51 14.86 -9.26 10.80
C ALA A 51 15.81 -8.04 10.70
N ILE A 52 16.95 -8.08 11.38
CA ILE A 52 17.95 -6.99 11.36
C ILE A 52 18.60 -6.89 9.98
N GLU A 53 19.00 -8.03 9.42
CA GLU A 53 19.60 -8.12 8.08
C GLU A 53 18.60 -7.71 7.00
N GLY A 54 17.35 -8.18 7.11
CA GLY A 54 16.26 -7.82 6.22
C GLY A 54 15.98 -6.32 6.23
N LYS A 55 15.90 -5.72 7.44
CA LYS A 55 15.72 -4.27 7.57
C LYS A 55 16.88 -3.47 6.97
N LYS A 56 18.12 -3.88 7.22
CA LYS A 56 19.31 -3.21 6.63
C LYS A 56 19.29 -3.26 5.12
N LEU A 57 18.94 -4.41 4.54
CA LEU A 57 18.86 -4.54 3.08
C LEU A 57 17.74 -3.68 2.51
N TRP A 58 16.54 -3.70 3.11
CA TRP A 58 15.43 -2.83 2.74
C TRP A 58 15.83 -1.36 2.75
N ASP A 59 16.42 -0.90 3.86
CA ASP A 59 16.83 0.49 4.03
C ASP A 59 17.88 0.90 2.98
N SER A 60 18.80 0.01 2.62
CA SER A 60 19.82 0.27 1.60
C SER A 60 19.27 0.33 0.17
N LEU A 61 18.17 -0.34 -0.10
CA LEU A 61 17.53 -0.41 -1.42
C LEU A 61 16.26 0.44 -1.53
N ARG A 62 15.90 1.18 -0.49
CA ARG A 62 14.60 1.86 -0.36
C ARG A 62 14.23 2.70 -1.57
N GLU A 63 15.15 3.50 -2.11
CA GLU A 63 14.87 4.31 -3.30
C GLU A 63 14.62 3.46 -4.54
N GLU A 64 15.40 2.38 -4.72
CA GLU A 64 15.17 1.47 -5.84
C GLU A 64 13.82 0.76 -5.68
N ILE A 65 13.48 0.33 -4.46
CA ILE A 65 12.20 -0.32 -4.15
C ILE A 65 11.02 0.62 -4.48
N TYR A 66 11.12 1.90 -4.12
CA TYR A 66 9.99 2.82 -4.28
C TYR A 66 9.81 3.37 -5.69
N PHE A 67 10.90 3.56 -6.46
CA PHE A 67 10.88 4.45 -7.62
C PHE A 67 11.47 3.84 -8.91
N THR A 68 11.72 2.54 -8.96
CA THR A 68 12.09 1.87 -10.21
C THR A 68 10.86 1.17 -10.82
N ASP A 69 11.00 -0.02 -11.33
CA ASP A 69 9.95 -0.77 -12.07
C ASP A 69 8.80 -1.30 -11.17
N CYS A 70 8.47 -0.58 -10.08
CA CYS A 70 7.37 -0.95 -9.20
C CYS A 70 6.03 -0.61 -9.87
N SER A 71 5.20 -1.63 -10.09
CA SER A 71 3.94 -1.48 -10.78
C SER A 71 2.75 -1.37 -9.83
N PRO A 72 1.69 -0.62 -10.19
CA PRO A 72 0.41 -0.72 -9.50
C PRO A 72 -0.18 -2.12 -9.57
N PHE A 73 -1.03 -2.47 -8.64
CA PHE A 73 -1.90 -3.63 -8.80
C PHE A 73 -2.82 -3.45 -10.01
N PRO A 74 -3.14 -4.53 -10.74
CA PRO A 74 -4.03 -4.46 -11.90
C PRO A 74 -5.34 -3.77 -11.57
N GLY A 75 -5.74 -2.80 -12.38
CA GLY A 75 -6.99 -2.06 -12.24
C GLY A 75 -6.98 -0.93 -11.21
N ALA A 76 -5.91 -0.75 -10.41
CA ALA A 76 -5.86 0.27 -9.37
C ALA A 76 -5.92 1.69 -9.93
N VAL A 77 -5.14 1.98 -10.97
CA VAL A 77 -5.11 3.30 -11.61
C VAL A 77 -6.46 3.63 -12.23
N GLU A 78 -7.03 2.69 -12.99
CA GLU A 78 -8.32 2.85 -13.65
C GLU A 78 -9.44 3.08 -12.63
N ALA A 79 -9.48 2.29 -11.55
CA ALA A 79 -10.50 2.39 -10.52
C ALA A 79 -10.47 3.75 -9.80
N LEU A 80 -9.30 4.28 -9.47
CA LEU A 80 -9.19 5.58 -8.80
C LEU A 80 -9.51 6.74 -9.74
N ASN A 81 -9.15 6.65 -11.02
CA ASN A 81 -9.56 7.64 -12.02
C ASN A 81 -11.09 7.63 -12.24
N GLU A 82 -11.73 6.45 -12.20
CA GLU A 82 -13.19 6.34 -12.29
C GLU A 82 -13.87 6.98 -11.07
N LEU A 83 -13.34 6.80 -9.85
CA LEU A 83 -13.84 7.51 -8.67
C LEU A 83 -13.85 9.03 -8.86
N VAL A 84 -12.73 9.61 -9.32
CA VAL A 84 -12.60 11.04 -9.54
C VAL A 84 -13.54 11.51 -10.66
N HIS A 85 -13.65 10.75 -11.75
CA HIS A 85 -14.57 11.04 -12.86
C HIS A 85 -16.03 11.09 -12.38
N ASN A 86 -16.41 10.23 -11.44
CA ASN A 86 -17.75 10.19 -10.83
C ASN A 86 -17.94 11.23 -9.69
N GLY A 87 -17.02 12.18 -9.53
CA GLY A 87 -17.12 13.29 -8.57
C GLY A 87 -16.77 12.91 -7.12
N HIS A 88 -16.11 11.77 -6.89
CA HIS A 88 -15.63 11.38 -5.57
C HIS A 88 -14.24 11.96 -5.30
N GLN A 89 -13.89 12.07 -4.01
CA GLN A 89 -12.58 12.55 -3.57
C GLN A 89 -11.69 11.36 -3.20
N VAL A 90 -10.47 11.36 -3.72
CA VAL A 90 -9.45 10.35 -3.45
C VAL A 90 -8.36 10.96 -2.58
N TYR A 91 -8.02 10.28 -1.48
CA TYR A 91 -6.99 10.66 -0.53
C TYR A 91 -5.95 9.55 -0.43
N TYR A 92 -4.68 9.93 -0.38
CA TYR A 92 -3.56 9.01 -0.17
C TYR A 92 -2.96 9.24 1.22
N ILE A 93 -2.83 8.17 2.00
CA ILE A 93 -2.36 8.24 3.39
C ILE A 93 -1.31 7.15 3.61
N THR A 94 -0.03 7.52 3.56
CA THR A 94 1.08 6.56 3.53
C THR A 94 2.12 6.79 4.61
N ALA A 95 2.67 5.69 5.14
CA ALA A 95 3.80 5.70 6.07
C ALA A 95 5.17 5.90 5.39
N ARG A 96 5.23 6.08 4.06
CA ARG A 96 6.50 6.41 3.38
C ARG A 96 7.12 7.63 4.05
N ASN A 97 8.45 7.60 4.26
CA ASN A 97 9.15 8.69 4.93
C ASN A 97 8.89 10.04 4.25
N LYS A 98 8.67 11.08 5.06
CA LYS A 98 8.33 12.45 4.61
C LYS A 98 9.31 13.04 3.59
N GLN A 99 10.60 12.66 3.65
CA GLN A 99 11.60 13.08 2.67
C GLN A 99 11.27 12.63 1.24
N PHE A 100 10.50 11.56 1.08
CA PHE A 100 10.07 11.03 -0.22
C PHE A 100 8.70 11.56 -0.68
N ALA A 101 8.04 12.44 0.10
CA ALA A 101 6.67 12.85 -0.19
C ALA A 101 6.51 13.45 -1.59
N THR A 102 7.37 14.43 -1.96
CA THR A 102 7.32 15.05 -3.30
C THR A 102 7.59 14.03 -4.40
N LYS A 103 8.67 13.26 -4.26
CA LYS A 103 9.06 12.24 -5.24
C LYS A 103 7.97 11.15 -5.41
N THR A 104 7.31 10.75 -4.29
CA THR A 104 6.21 9.79 -4.34
C THR A 104 5.01 10.36 -5.08
N LYS A 105 4.62 11.62 -4.82
CA LYS A 105 3.51 12.26 -5.54
C LYS A 105 3.76 12.36 -7.04
N GLU A 106 4.94 12.82 -7.42
CA GLU A 106 5.34 12.96 -8.82
C GLU A 106 5.31 11.60 -9.53
N TRP A 107 5.95 10.60 -8.93
CA TRP A 107 5.96 9.25 -9.45
C TRP A 107 4.55 8.66 -9.58
N MET A 108 3.66 8.83 -8.60
CA MET A 108 2.28 8.36 -8.69
C MET A 108 1.51 9.05 -9.82
N LYS A 109 1.73 10.35 -10.04
CA LYS A 109 1.15 11.08 -11.20
C LYS A 109 1.68 10.53 -12.52
N GLU A 110 2.98 10.25 -12.61
CA GLU A 110 3.63 9.70 -13.81
C GLU A 110 3.07 8.33 -14.19
N ILE A 111 2.77 7.47 -13.22
CA ILE A 111 2.17 6.16 -13.46
C ILE A 111 0.63 6.19 -13.58
N GLY A 112 0.03 7.39 -13.55
CA GLY A 112 -1.35 7.64 -13.93
C GLY A 112 -2.38 7.76 -12.79
N PHE A 113 -1.96 7.78 -11.52
CA PHE A 113 -2.89 7.99 -10.40
C PHE A 113 -3.40 9.44 -10.34
N PRO A 114 -4.68 9.67 -9.99
CA PRO A 114 -5.27 11.01 -9.86
C PRO A 114 -4.86 11.67 -8.53
N VAL A 115 -3.62 12.15 -8.43
CA VAL A 115 -3.09 12.74 -7.20
C VAL A 115 -3.33 14.26 -7.17
N VAL A 116 -4.05 14.70 -6.12
CA VAL A 116 -4.24 16.11 -5.79
C VAL A 116 -3.39 16.45 -4.56
N ASP A 117 -2.63 17.53 -4.60
CA ASP A 117 -1.57 17.82 -3.61
C ASP A 117 -2.08 17.91 -2.17
N HIS A 118 -3.24 18.52 -1.95
CA HIS A 118 -3.85 18.64 -0.62
C HIS A 118 -4.63 17.39 -0.15
N HIS A 119 -4.66 16.34 -0.97
CA HIS A 119 -5.20 15.02 -0.63
C HIS A 119 -4.11 13.97 -0.42
N PHE A 120 -2.85 14.38 -0.26
CA PHE A 120 -1.71 13.49 -0.14
C PHE A 120 -1.02 13.68 1.22
N TYR A 121 -1.10 12.66 2.07
CA TYR A 121 -0.53 12.62 3.41
C TYR A 121 0.58 11.58 3.47
N CYS A 122 1.77 12.00 3.88
CA CYS A 122 2.97 11.17 3.86
C CYS A 122 3.87 11.47 5.06
N GLY A 123 4.56 10.44 5.56
CA GLY A 123 5.57 10.58 6.61
C GLY A 123 5.02 10.44 8.01
N MET A 124 3.90 9.76 8.17
CA MET A 124 3.32 9.42 9.46
C MET A 124 3.58 7.95 9.80
N GLU A 125 3.59 7.63 11.08
CA GLU A 125 3.56 6.26 11.54
C GLU A 125 2.15 5.66 11.44
N ASP A 126 2.03 4.34 11.50
CA ASP A 126 0.75 3.64 11.31
C ASP A 126 -0.33 4.14 12.28
N HIS A 127 0.02 4.40 13.55
CA HIS A 127 -0.93 4.93 14.54
C HIS A 127 -1.35 6.39 14.29
N GLU A 128 -0.55 7.18 13.58
CA GLU A 128 -0.89 8.58 13.25
C GLU A 128 -1.89 8.67 12.09
N LYS A 129 -1.97 7.62 11.25
CA LYS A 129 -2.97 7.53 10.17
C LYS A 129 -4.39 7.69 10.71
N ILE A 130 -4.68 7.15 11.91
CA ILE A 130 -6.00 7.21 12.56
C ILE A 130 -6.52 8.63 12.63
N THR A 131 -5.71 9.53 13.20
CA THR A 131 -6.09 10.94 13.37
C THR A 131 -6.43 11.62 12.04
N ILE A 132 -5.67 11.31 10.99
CA ILE A 132 -5.91 11.86 9.65
C ILE A 132 -7.21 11.32 9.07
N ILE A 133 -7.42 10.00 9.13
CA ILE A 133 -8.63 9.33 8.61
C ILE A 133 -9.88 9.91 9.27
N GLN A 134 -9.86 10.08 10.60
CA GLN A 134 -10.93 10.68 11.39
C GLN A 134 -11.20 12.13 11.00
N ASN A 135 -10.15 12.95 10.96
CA ASN A 135 -10.26 14.39 10.64
C ASN A 135 -10.81 14.63 9.22
N LEU A 136 -10.44 13.77 8.28
CA LEU A 136 -10.94 13.82 6.91
C LEU A 136 -12.39 13.36 6.80
N LYS A 137 -12.90 12.61 7.79
CA LYS A 137 -14.23 11.99 7.75
C LYS A 137 -14.42 11.19 6.47
N LEU A 138 -13.51 10.23 6.26
CA LEU A 138 -13.55 9.36 5.09
C LEU A 138 -14.78 8.45 5.16
N ASP A 139 -15.44 8.24 4.04
CA ASP A 139 -16.52 7.26 3.92
C ASP A 139 -15.92 5.85 3.84
N TYR A 140 -14.80 5.68 3.11
CA TYR A 140 -14.10 4.42 2.90
C TYR A 140 -12.61 4.59 3.12
N TYR A 141 -11.97 3.57 3.72
CA TYR A 141 -10.51 3.50 3.84
C TYR A 141 -9.99 2.11 3.51
N PHE A 142 -8.94 2.06 2.69
CA PHE A 142 -8.31 0.84 2.19
C PHE A 142 -6.85 0.78 2.63
N ASP A 143 -6.47 -0.32 3.27
CA ASP A 143 -5.10 -0.57 3.73
C ASP A 143 -4.84 -2.09 3.71
N ASP A 144 -3.59 -2.52 3.66
CA ASP A 144 -3.21 -3.93 3.73
C ASP A 144 -2.81 -4.37 5.14
N LYS A 145 -2.44 -3.40 6.00
CA LYS A 145 -1.85 -3.68 7.31
C LYS A 145 -2.88 -3.87 8.42
N PRO A 146 -2.86 -5.05 9.10
CA PRO A 146 -3.69 -5.28 10.28
C PRO A 146 -3.53 -4.21 11.35
N SER A 147 -2.28 -3.82 11.66
CA SER A 147 -1.97 -2.83 12.71
C SER A 147 -2.62 -1.45 12.50
N VAL A 148 -2.91 -1.07 11.25
CA VAL A 148 -3.63 0.17 10.94
C VAL A 148 -5.12 -0.02 11.09
N LEU A 149 -5.66 -1.07 10.46
CA LEU A 149 -7.10 -1.30 10.38
C LEU A 149 -7.71 -1.63 11.75
N GLU A 150 -7.02 -2.40 12.61
CA GLU A 150 -7.47 -2.75 13.97
C GLU A 150 -7.67 -1.53 14.87
N THR A 151 -6.94 -0.46 14.62
CA THR A 151 -7.05 0.78 15.38
C THR A 151 -8.25 1.65 14.97
N LEU A 152 -8.92 1.32 13.86
CA LEU A 152 -10.02 2.08 13.27
C LEU A 152 -11.41 1.45 13.51
N ILE A 153 -11.50 0.36 14.26
CA ILE A 153 -12.73 -0.46 14.42
C ILE A 153 -13.96 0.33 14.88
N ASP A 154 -13.78 1.31 15.75
CA ASP A 154 -14.89 2.08 16.37
C ASP A 154 -15.27 3.34 15.58
N HIS A 155 -14.89 3.44 14.31
CA HIS A 155 -15.14 4.63 13.48
C HIS A 155 -16.23 4.42 12.44
N SER A 156 -16.84 5.54 12.01
CA SER A 156 -17.88 5.54 10.98
C SER A 156 -17.36 5.25 9.57
N THR A 157 -16.04 5.28 9.39
CA THR A 157 -15.36 4.94 8.10
C THR A 157 -15.51 3.45 7.81
N GLN A 158 -15.97 3.10 6.63
CA GLN A 158 -16.00 1.70 6.19
C GLN A 158 -14.59 1.23 5.81
N LEU A 159 -14.10 0.19 6.50
CA LEU A 159 -12.75 -0.33 6.34
C LEU A 159 -12.73 -1.50 5.38
N TYR A 160 -11.76 -1.49 4.47
CA TYR A 160 -11.49 -2.56 3.52
C TYR A 160 -10.03 -2.97 3.61
N VAL A 161 -9.78 -4.27 3.77
CA VAL A 161 -8.43 -4.82 3.70
C VAL A 161 -8.09 -5.21 2.27
N LYS A 162 -6.94 -4.75 1.76
CA LYS A 162 -6.37 -5.30 0.50
C LYS A 162 -5.91 -6.73 0.77
N ASP A 163 -6.43 -7.67 0.00
CA ASP A 163 -6.27 -9.11 0.23
C ASP A 163 -4.81 -9.57 0.05
N HIS A 164 -4.24 -10.10 1.12
CA HIS A 164 -2.93 -10.74 1.17
C HIS A 164 -2.94 -11.91 2.16
N LEU A 165 -2.01 -12.87 2.00
CA LEU A 165 -1.93 -14.02 2.88
C LEU A 165 -1.61 -13.64 4.34
N TYR A 166 -0.80 -12.59 4.57
CA TYR A 166 -0.44 -12.14 5.92
C TYR A 166 -1.57 -11.45 6.68
N ASN A 167 -2.65 -11.08 6.00
CA ASN A 167 -3.83 -10.48 6.63
C ASN A 167 -5.09 -11.35 6.47
N GLU A 168 -4.95 -12.62 6.07
CA GLU A 168 -6.08 -13.54 5.85
C GLU A 168 -6.95 -13.79 7.10
N HIS A 169 -6.36 -13.61 8.30
CA HIS A 169 -7.03 -13.78 9.58
C HIS A 169 -8.02 -12.66 9.93
N LEU A 170 -8.00 -11.55 9.20
CA LEU A 170 -8.92 -10.43 9.43
C LEU A 170 -10.29 -10.70 8.81
N GLU A 171 -11.35 -10.63 9.64
CA GLU A 171 -12.74 -10.82 9.22
C GLU A 171 -13.41 -9.52 8.76
N TRP A 172 -12.72 -8.72 7.95
CA TRP A 172 -13.22 -7.45 7.42
C TRP A 172 -13.59 -7.54 5.94
N ASN A 173 -14.29 -6.48 5.46
CA ASN A 173 -14.50 -6.34 4.04
C ASN A 173 -13.16 -6.40 3.30
N ARG A 174 -13.10 -7.17 2.21
CA ARG A 174 -11.89 -7.37 1.44
C ARG A 174 -12.04 -6.83 0.04
N ILE A 175 -10.93 -6.31 -0.50
CA ILE A 175 -10.80 -6.02 -1.91
C ILE A 175 -9.69 -6.89 -2.51
N LYS A 176 -10.07 -7.78 -3.42
CA LYS A 176 -9.12 -8.67 -4.12
C LYS A 176 -8.72 -8.08 -5.47
N ASP A 177 -9.69 -7.61 -6.22
CA ASP A 177 -9.52 -6.93 -7.51
C ASP A 177 -10.05 -5.50 -7.42
N TRP A 178 -9.29 -4.52 -7.88
CA TRP A 178 -9.71 -3.12 -7.86
C TRP A 178 -10.93 -2.83 -8.71
N LYS A 179 -11.30 -3.71 -9.64
CA LYS A 179 -12.57 -3.64 -10.38
C LYS A 179 -13.81 -3.77 -9.50
N GLU A 180 -13.66 -4.35 -8.30
CA GLU A 180 -14.74 -4.48 -7.32
C GLU A 180 -15.11 -3.12 -6.71
N LEU A 181 -14.20 -2.15 -6.73
CA LEU A 181 -14.39 -0.83 -6.10
C LEU A 181 -15.67 -0.13 -6.58
N LYS A 182 -16.00 -0.25 -7.86
CA LYS A 182 -17.22 0.33 -8.45
C LYS A 182 -18.55 -0.23 -7.90
N GLN A 183 -18.51 -1.30 -7.14
CA GLN A 183 -19.71 -1.88 -6.51
C GLN A 183 -20.06 -1.19 -5.19
N LEU A 184 -19.19 -0.30 -4.69
CA LEU A 184 -19.33 0.36 -3.39
C LEU A 184 -20.05 1.72 -3.47
N TYR A 185 -20.28 2.26 -4.65
CA TYR A 185 -20.87 3.59 -4.87
C TYR A 185 -21.80 3.63 -6.08
#